data_a0725a7af0ad3a6d113700301b26c940
#
_entry.id   a0725a7af0ad3a6d113700301b26c940
#
_cell.length_a   1.000
_cell.length_b   1.000
_cell.length_c   1.000
_cell.angle_alpha   90.00
_cell.angle_beta   90.00
_cell.angle_gamma   90.00
#
_symmetry.space_group_name_H-M   'P 1'
#
loop_
_entity.id
_entity.type
_entity.pdbx_description
1 polymer ?
#
loop_
_entity_poly.entity_id
_entity_poly.type
_entity_poly.pdbx_seq_one_letter_code
_entity_poly.pdbx_strand_id
1 'polypeptide(L)'
;MTVSAALAEILRHNFEDMTQWEAKARSWDDIEGVHQMRVTSRRMRAALSSFRSAVPKEVSRHWSEELGWVASQLGRARDLDVFIAEGLVSVQEKLPLPGADKLSTLAEQHRAAAYEVVRAMLDSDRYAQIKLAFPQWAETRAWEQADLAKEQRTRLDMDVAKYARKRLDRSERKVLEAGTDLNKNDARQLHRLRIQCKKLRYAAEFFSTITPGLDVYITRLKGLQDLLGVLNDVSVTSGLLEDLLAGQSDPDVIRYSGGLVGWRTRQSYELLDGFEDHWQAFVQAKHPWWHEHGHGRHQD
;
A
#
# COMPACT_ATOMS: atom_id res chain seq x y z
N MET A 1 15.33 18.07 12.72
CA MET A 1 14.24 17.29 13.38
C MET A 1 14.78 15.90 13.71
N THR A 2 14.46 15.37 14.91
CA THR A 2 14.90 14.00 15.28
C THR A 2 14.07 12.93 14.59
N VAL A 3 14.61 11.71 14.53
CA VAL A 3 13.90 10.53 14.01
C VAL A 3 12.62 10.26 14.80
N SER A 4 12.66 10.41 16.12
CA SER A 4 11.50 10.23 16.98
C SER A 4 10.39 11.24 16.68
N ALA A 5 10.73 12.52 16.52
CA ALA A 5 9.78 13.56 16.17
C ALA A 5 9.17 13.36 14.78
N ALA A 6 9.98 12.92 13.80
CA ALA A 6 9.50 12.63 12.45
C ALA A 6 8.50 11.47 12.42
N LEU A 7 8.77 10.40 13.18
CA LEU A 7 7.82 9.28 13.28
C LEU A 7 6.49 9.73 13.90
N ALA A 8 6.54 10.51 14.99
CA ALA A 8 5.33 11.02 15.64
C ALA A 8 4.48 11.84 14.67
N GLU A 9 5.09 12.74 13.92
CA GLU A 9 4.41 13.59 12.94
C GLU A 9 3.77 12.77 11.81
N ILE A 10 4.49 11.79 11.26
CA ILE A 10 3.97 10.88 10.23
C ILE A 10 2.76 10.11 10.74
N LEU A 11 2.82 9.57 11.97
CA LEU A 11 1.74 8.78 12.53
C LEU A 11 0.51 9.66 12.84
N ARG A 12 0.71 10.83 13.44
CA ARG A 12 -0.35 11.79 13.75
C ARG A 12 -1.09 12.22 12.50
N HIS A 13 -0.37 12.70 11.48
CA HIS A 13 -0.96 13.17 10.23
C HIS A 13 -1.77 12.06 9.52
N ASN A 14 -1.22 10.86 9.37
CA ASN A 14 -1.94 9.76 8.71
C ASN A 14 -3.13 9.26 9.55
N PHE A 15 -3.11 9.42 10.87
CA PHE A 15 -4.23 9.05 11.71
C PHE A 15 -5.37 10.07 11.61
N GLU A 16 -5.05 11.35 11.61
CA GLU A 16 -6.00 12.43 11.35
C GLU A 16 -6.67 12.27 9.98
N ASP A 17 -5.87 12.02 8.94
CA ASP A 17 -6.38 11.70 7.60
C ASP A 17 -7.31 10.49 7.63
N MET A 18 -6.97 9.43 8.35
CA MET A 18 -7.81 8.23 8.44
C MET A 18 -9.18 8.56 9.02
N THR A 19 -9.23 9.31 10.10
CA THR A 19 -10.47 9.62 10.81
C THR A 19 -11.38 10.58 10.05
N GLN A 20 -10.84 11.47 9.22
CA GLN A 20 -11.61 12.35 8.34
C GLN A 20 -12.48 11.58 7.32
N TRP A 21 -12.08 10.36 6.97
CA TRP A 21 -12.78 9.55 5.98
C TRP A 21 -13.84 8.61 6.59
N GLU A 22 -13.99 8.55 7.92
CA GLU A 22 -14.93 7.66 8.61
C GLU A 22 -16.37 7.86 8.13
N ALA A 23 -16.83 9.12 8.03
CA ALA A 23 -18.20 9.42 7.62
C ALA A 23 -18.50 8.90 6.21
N LYS A 24 -17.57 9.11 5.25
CA LYS A 24 -17.71 8.61 3.88
C LYS A 24 -17.61 7.08 3.80
N ALA A 25 -16.72 6.47 4.58
CA ALA A 25 -16.63 5.01 4.67
C ALA A 25 -17.92 4.38 5.24
N ARG A 26 -18.58 5.06 6.15
CA ARG A 26 -19.85 4.63 6.76
C ARG A 26 -21.03 4.73 5.80
N SER A 27 -21.16 5.86 5.10
CA SER A 27 -22.29 6.10 4.17
C SER A 27 -22.19 5.29 2.90
N TRP A 28 -20.98 4.94 2.46
CA TRP A 28 -20.60 4.28 1.20
C TRP A 28 -21.06 4.98 -0.10
N ASP A 29 -21.53 6.20 0.00
CA ASP A 29 -21.88 7.04 -1.16
C ASP A 29 -20.65 7.39 -2.01
N ASP A 30 -19.46 7.31 -1.39
CA ASP A 30 -18.18 7.58 -2.01
C ASP A 30 -17.18 6.48 -1.64
N ILE A 31 -16.77 5.68 -2.64
CA ILE A 31 -15.81 4.59 -2.48
C ILE A 31 -14.43 5.06 -1.97
N GLU A 32 -14.15 6.37 -2.06
CA GLU A 32 -12.93 6.95 -1.52
C GLU A 32 -12.87 6.88 0.00
N GLY A 33 -13.99 6.83 0.72
CA GLY A 33 -14.00 6.68 2.17
C GLY A 33 -13.22 5.46 2.64
N VAL A 34 -13.62 4.28 2.18
CA VAL A 34 -12.93 3.00 2.47
C VAL A 34 -11.53 2.98 1.87
N HIS A 35 -11.36 3.51 0.65
CA HIS A 35 -10.04 3.60 0.01
C HIS A 35 -9.03 4.34 0.87
N GLN A 36 -9.34 5.56 1.28
CA GLN A 36 -8.42 6.44 2.01
C GLN A 36 -8.14 5.92 3.43
N MET A 37 -9.15 5.43 4.15
CA MET A 37 -8.94 4.78 5.44
C MET A 37 -7.98 3.59 5.34
N ARG A 38 -8.09 2.78 4.27
CA ARG A 38 -7.21 1.64 4.02
C ARG A 38 -5.78 2.10 3.62
N VAL A 39 -5.66 3.16 2.82
CA VAL A 39 -4.38 3.75 2.45
C VAL A 39 -3.63 4.25 3.68
N THR A 40 -4.28 5.05 4.50
CA THR A 40 -3.68 5.67 5.70
C THR A 40 -3.30 4.63 6.75
N SER A 41 -4.16 3.61 7.02
CA SER A 41 -3.82 2.49 7.90
C SER A 41 -2.55 1.75 7.43
N ARG A 42 -2.44 1.51 6.12
CA ARG A 42 -1.27 0.89 5.50
C ARG A 42 -0.03 1.78 5.61
N ARG A 43 -0.17 3.10 5.42
CA ARG A 43 0.92 4.07 5.56
C ARG A 43 1.47 4.09 6.99
N MET A 44 0.60 4.12 8.01
CA MET A 44 1.05 4.06 9.41
C MET A 44 1.82 2.77 9.71
N ARG A 45 1.35 1.61 9.26
CA ARG A 45 2.08 0.34 9.38
C ARG A 45 3.42 0.35 8.64
N ALA A 46 3.46 0.97 7.46
CA ALA A 46 4.69 1.14 6.70
C ALA A 46 5.67 2.08 7.40
N ALA A 47 5.18 3.15 8.07
CA ALA A 47 6.00 4.02 8.90
C ALA A 47 6.61 3.24 10.07
N LEU A 48 5.83 2.51 10.86
CA LEU A 48 6.32 1.65 11.94
C LEU A 48 7.41 0.68 11.44
N SER A 49 7.20 0.07 10.25
CA SER A 49 8.19 -0.80 9.62
C SER A 49 9.44 -0.05 9.14
N SER A 50 9.31 1.17 8.65
CA SER A 50 10.41 1.98 8.14
C SER A 50 11.32 2.47 9.26
N PHE A 51 10.74 2.76 10.42
CA PHE A 51 11.46 3.23 11.60
C PHE A 51 11.89 2.09 12.55
N ARG A 52 11.75 0.83 12.15
CA ARG A 52 12.05 -0.35 13.00
C ARG A 52 13.47 -0.38 13.59
N SER A 53 14.44 0.24 12.94
CA SER A 53 15.81 0.30 13.49
C SER A 53 15.95 1.28 14.66
N ALA A 54 14.98 2.20 14.85
CA ALA A 54 14.92 3.12 15.97
C ALA A 54 13.85 2.68 16.98
N VAL A 55 12.65 2.27 16.48
CA VAL A 55 11.56 1.71 17.29
C VAL A 55 11.40 0.24 16.96
N PRO A 56 11.89 -0.68 17.80
CA PRO A 56 11.87 -2.12 17.52
C PRO A 56 10.44 -2.67 17.39
N LYS A 57 10.33 -3.83 16.73
CA LYS A 57 9.03 -4.46 16.46
C LYS A 57 8.24 -4.73 17.73
N GLU A 58 8.92 -5.12 18.79
CA GLU A 58 8.34 -5.47 20.09
C GLU A 58 7.56 -4.30 20.68
N VAL A 59 8.08 -3.08 20.52
CA VAL A 59 7.48 -1.83 21.01
C VAL A 59 6.29 -1.39 20.15
N SER A 60 6.35 -1.61 18.83
CA SER A 60 5.33 -1.15 17.88
C SER A 60 4.34 -2.24 17.45
N ARG A 61 4.51 -3.49 17.94
CA ARG A 61 3.72 -4.66 17.50
C ARG A 61 2.23 -4.45 17.69
N HIS A 62 1.82 -4.06 18.89
CA HIS A 62 0.40 -3.85 19.21
C HIS A 62 -0.25 -2.93 18.17
N TRP A 63 0.31 -1.75 17.93
CA TRP A 63 -0.26 -0.80 16.97
C TRP A 63 -0.19 -1.28 15.52
N SER A 64 0.86 -2.02 15.15
CA SER A 64 0.94 -2.63 13.82
C SER A 64 -0.15 -3.69 13.61
N GLU A 65 -0.54 -4.41 14.65
CA GLU A 65 -1.61 -5.41 14.63
C GLU A 65 -2.99 -4.72 14.61
N GLU A 66 -3.23 -3.69 15.44
CA GLU A 66 -4.48 -2.93 15.45
C GLU A 66 -4.76 -2.23 14.11
N LEU A 67 -3.78 -1.53 13.56
CA LEU A 67 -3.88 -0.93 12.23
C LEU A 67 -4.03 -1.99 11.12
N GLY A 68 -3.47 -3.18 11.34
CA GLY A 68 -3.64 -4.34 10.47
C GLY A 68 -5.08 -4.86 10.49
N TRP A 69 -5.67 -4.92 11.66
CA TRP A 69 -7.07 -5.29 11.83
C TRP A 69 -8.00 -4.29 11.13
N VAL A 70 -7.83 -2.98 11.34
CA VAL A 70 -8.60 -1.95 10.62
C VAL A 70 -8.50 -2.16 9.11
N ALA A 71 -7.28 -2.29 8.58
CA ALA A 71 -7.06 -2.51 7.14
C ALA A 71 -7.72 -3.81 6.62
N SER A 72 -7.83 -4.86 7.44
CA SER A 72 -8.49 -6.12 7.07
C SER A 72 -10.02 -5.99 7.01
N GLN A 73 -10.61 -5.26 7.96
CA GLN A 73 -12.07 -5.01 7.97
C GLN A 73 -12.53 -4.18 6.74
N LEU A 74 -11.67 -3.28 6.29
CA LEU A 74 -11.91 -2.47 5.09
C LEU A 74 -11.59 -3.23 3.78
N GLY A 75 -10.91 -4.38 3.88
CA GLY A 75 -10.35 -5.08 2.73
C GLY A 75 -11.39 -5.49 1.71
N ARG A 76 -12.40 -6.25 2.14
CA ARG A 76 -13.42 -6.83 1.26
C ARG A 76 -14.26 -5.75 0.56
N ALA A 77 -14.66 -4.70 1.28
CA ALA A 77 -15.39 -3.58 0.70
C ALA A 77 -14.57 -2.92 -0.41
N ARG A 78 -13.29 -2.62 -0.16
CA ARG A 78 -12.41 -2.01 -1.18
C ARG A 78 -12.18 -2.92 -2.38
N ASP A 79 -11.98 -4.21 -2.18
CA ASP A 79 -11.75 -5.15 -3.28
C ASP A 79 -12.98 -5.24 -4.19
N LEU A 80 -14.21 -5.18 -3.62
CA LEU A 80 -15.47 -5.13 -4.36
C LEU A 80 -15.69 -3.77 -5.05
N ASP A 81 -15.36 -2.65 -4.39
CA ASP A 81 -15.42 -1.31 -5.01
C ASP A 81 -14.58 -1.27 -6.30
N VAL A 82 -13.32 -1.75 -6.22
CA VAL A 82 -12.42 -1.79 -7.39
C VAL A 82 -12.93 -2.77 -8.43
N PHE A 83 -13.41 -3.94 -8.02
CA PHE A 83 -13.92 -4.95 -8.93
C PHE A 83 -15.12 -4.43 -9.74
N ILE A 84 -16.06 -3.75 -9.11
CA ILE A 84 -17.23 -3.19 -9.79
C ILE A 84 -16.82 -2.03 -10.69
N ALA A 85 -16.12 -1.02 -10.15
CA ALA A 85 -15.79 0.19 -10.88
C ALA A 85 -14.80 -0.05 -12.03
N GLU A 86 -13.73 -0.78 -11.76
CA GLU A 86 -12.62 -0.98 -12.70
C GLU A 86 -12.64 -2.37 -13.35
N GLY A 87 -13.20 -3.37 -12.65
CA GLY A 87 -13.29 -4.75 -13.10
C GLY A 87 -14.42 -4.98 -14.09
N LEU A 88 -15.64 -4.64 -13.70
CA LEU A 88 -16.83 -4.91 -14.50
C LEU A 88 -17.13 -3.78 -15.48
N VAL A 89 -17.33 -2.56 -15.01
CA VAL A 89 -17.78 -1.42 -15.84
C VAL A 89 -16.81 -1.15 -16.99
N SER A 90 -15.50 -1.17 -16.75
CA SER A 90 -14.50 -0.88 -17.79
C SER A 90 -14.36 -1.95 -18.87
N VAL A 91 -14.88 -3.14 -18.63
CA VAL A 91 -14.74 -4.31 -19.54
C VAL A 91 -16.06 -4.70 -20.21
N GLN A 92 -17.19 -4.26 -19.66
CA GLN A 92 -18.54 -4.66 -20.12
C GLN A 92 -18.75 -4.46 -21.64
N GLU A 93 -18.36 -3.31 -22.19
CA GLU A 93 -18.46 -3.04 -23.62
C GLU A 93 -17.46 -3.83 -24.48
N LYS A 94 -16.36 -4.27 -23.90
CA LYS A 94 -15.26 -4.98 -24.57
C LYS A 94 -15.43 -6.49 -24.56
N LEU A 95 -16.30 -7.00 -23.68
CA LEU A 95 -16.58 -8.42 -23.49
C LEU A 95 -18.08 -8.68 -23.75
N PRO A 96 -18.50 -8.83 -25.01
CA PRO A 96 -19.91 -8.99 -25.37
C PRO A 96 -20.43 -10.41 -25.07
N LEU A 97 -20.35 -10.82 -23.81
CA LEU A 97 -20.85 -12.08 -23.31
C LEU A 97 -22.08 -11.85 -22.42
N PRO A 98 -23.06 -12.76 -22.41
CA PRO A 98 -24.17 -12.69 -21.46
C PRO A 98 -23.67 -12.88 -20.03
N GLY A 99 -24.40 -12.33 -19.04
CA GLY A 99 -24.15 -12.54 -17.63
C GLY A 99 -23.51 -11.35 -16.90
N ALA A 100 -23.08 -10.27 -17.61
CA ALA A 100 -22.49 -9.08 -17.02
C ALA A 100 -23.39 -8.46 -15.93
N ASP A 101 -24.68 -8.19 -16.24
CA ASP A 101 -25.61 -7.55 -15.31
C ASP A 101 -25.90 -8.44 -14.08
N LYS A 102 -26.00 -9.75 -14.30
CA LYS A 102 -26.20 -10.71 -13.20
C LYS A 102 -24.98 -10.76 -12.27
N LEU A 103 -23.77 -10.78 -12.84
CA LEU A 103 -22.52 -10.73 -12.05
C LEU A 103 -22.39 -9.41 -11.29
N SER A 104 -22.76 -8.29 -11.93
CA SER A 104 -22.78 -6.97 -11.29
C SER A 104 -23.75 -6.95 -10.11
N THR A 105 -24.97 -7.45 -10.29
CA THR A 105 -25.97 -7.55 -9.20
C THR A 105 -25.44 -8.40 -8.04
N LEU A 106 -24.80 -9.53 -8.31
CA LEU A 106 -24.21 -10.39 -7.30
C LEU A 106 -23.06 -9.68 -6.56
N ALA A 107 -22.20 -8.98 -7.30
CA ALA A 107 -21.10 -8.22 -6.71
C ALA A 107 -21.61 -7.08 -5.80
N GLU A 108 -22.66 -6.37 -6.20
CA GLU A 108 -23.29 -5.33 -5.38
C GLU A 108 -23.94 -5.88 -4.10
N GLN A 109 -24.54 -7.06 -4.12
CA GLN A 109 -25.05 -7.72 -2.91
C GLN A 109 -23.92 -8.04 -1.93
N HIS A 110 -22.81 -8.59 -2.42
CA HIS A 110 -21.63 -8.86 -1.60
C HIS A 110 -20.97 -7.59 -1.09
N ARG A 111 -20.97 -6.52 -1.91
CA ARG A 111 -20.48 -5.19 -1.52
C ARG A 111 -21.31 -4.62 -0.38
N ALA A 112 -22.64 -4.67 -0.45
CA ALA A 112 -23.51 -4.25 0.64
C ALA A 112 -23.19 -4.98 1.95
N ALA A 113 -23.02 -6.31 1.92
CA ALA A 113 -22.64 -7.10 3.08
C ALA A 113 -21.22 -6.72 3.62
N ALA A 114 -20.28 -6.41 2.73
CA ALA A 114 -18.94 -5.97 3.14
C ALA A 114 -18.96 -4.60 3.82
N TYR A 115 -19.84 -3.69 3.40
CA TYR A 115 -20.00 -2.40 4.06
C TYR A 115 -20.71 -2.49 5.42
N GLU A 116 -21.53 -3.53 5.67
CA GLU A 116 -22.00 -3.81 7.03
C GLU A 116 -20.85 -4.17 7.97
N VAL A 117 -19.84 -4.92 7.49
CA VAL A 117 -18.63 -5.19 8.27
C VAL A 117 -17.85 -3.91 8.56
N VAL A 118 -17.76 -2.99 7.59
CA VAL A 118 -17.13 -1.68 7.82
C VAL A 118 -17.86 -0.89 8.88
N ARG A 119 -19.20 -0.82 8.82
CA ARG A 119 -20.02 -0.13 9.83
C ARG A 119 -19.85 -0.76 11.22
N ALA A 120 -19.91 -2.07 11.31
CA ALA A 120 -19.69 -2.78 12.57
C ALA A 120 -18.28 -2.53 13.15
N MET A 121 -17.26 -2.47 12.30
CA MET A 121 -15.90 -2.10 12.73
C MET A 121 -15.87 -0.68 13.30
N LEU A 122 -16.46 0.29 12.60
CA LEU A 122 -16.49 1.70 13.03
C LEU A 122 -17.26 1.92 14.35
N ASP A 123 -18.26 1.06 14.65
CA ASP A 123 -19.06 1.11 15.87
C ASP A 123 -18.49 0.26 17.01
N SER A 124 -17.40 -0.48 16.77
CA SER A 124 -16.83 -1.38 17.76
C SER A 124 -16.05 -0.65 18.87
N ASP A 125 -16.11 -1.19 20.09
CA ASP A 125 -15.28 -0.73 21.22
C ASP A 125 -13.78 -0.81 20.87
N ARG A 126 -13.37 -1.80 20.09
CA ARG A 126 -11.98 -1.94 19.65
C ARG A 126 -11.53 -0.74 18.82
N TYR A 127 -12.33 -0.30 17.86
CA TYR A 127 -12.00 0.87 17.05
C TYR A 127 -12.05 2.17 17.89
N ALA A 128 -13.00 2.30 18.82
CA ALA A 128 -13.05 3.40 19.76
C ALA A 128 -11.77 3.48 20.61
N GLN A 129 -11.26 2.34 21.11
CA GLN A 129 -9.99 2.28 21.84
C GLN A 129 -8.80 2.68 20.97
N ILE A 130 -8.76 2.28 19.71
CA ILE A 130 -7.71 2.70 18.78
C ILE A 130 -7.73 4.21 18.62
N LYS A 131 -8.93 4.82 18.45
CA LYS A 131 -9.07 6.28 18.29
C LYS A 131 -8.62 7.08 19.53
N LEU A 132 -8.78 6.52 20.70
CA LEU A 132 -8.38 7.15 21.94
C LEU A 132 -6.87 6.98 22.22
N ALA A 133 -6.37 5.76 22.12
CA ALA A 133 -5.05 5.43 22.64
C ALA A 133 -3.91 5.57 21.61
N PHE A 134 -4.16 5.35 20.32
CA PHE A 134 -3.11 5.47 19.30
C PHE A 134 -2.57 6.89 19.13
N PRO A 135 -3.42 7.95 19.01
CA PRO A 135 -2.92 9.32 18.95
C PRO A 135 -2.09 9.68 20.17
N GLN A 136 -2.55 9.34 21.37
CA GLN A 136 -1.83 9.60 22.61
C GLN A 136 -0.45 8.92 22.63
N TRP A 137 -0.37 7.64 22.18
CA TRP A 137 0.89 6.90 22.08
C TRP A 137 1.88 7.56 21.09
N ALA A 138 1.36 8.06 19.96
CA ALA A 138 2.17 8.75 18.97
C ALA A 138 2.62 10.14 19.44
N GLU A 139 1.72 10.93 20.01
CA GLU A 139 1.95 12.29 20.45
C GLU A 139 2.94 12.36 21.63
N THR A 140 2.75 11.50 22.64
CA THR A 140 3.66 11.38 23.77
C THR A 140 4.97 10.67 23.43
N ARG A 141 5.12 10.14 22.22
CA ARG A 141 6.25 9.33 21.79
C ARG A 141 6.54 8.19 22.78
N ALA A 142 5.50 7.47 23.17
CA ALA A 142 5.58 6.48 24.24
C ALA A 142 6.66 5.39 24.00
N TRP A 143 7.13 5.21 22.76
CA TRP A 143 8.27 4.35 22.44
C TRP A 143 9.60 4.81 23.07
N GLU A 144 9.76 6.08 23.41
CA GLU A 144 10.97 6.60 24.09
C GLU A 144 11.09 6.09 25.53
N GLN A 145 9.95 5.73 26.13
CA GLN A 145 9.88 5.18 27.49
C GLN A 145 10.08 3.67 27.53
N ALA A 146 10.11 2.99 26.38
CA ALA A 146 10.33 1.56 26.30
C ALA A 146 11.77 1.19 26.68
N ASP A 147 11.97 -0.08 27.05
CA ASP A 147 13.33 -0.62 27.26
C ASP A 147 14.04 -0.79 25.92
N LEU A 148 14.75 0.26 25.52
CA LEU A 148 15.47 0.35 24.27
C LEU A 148 16.98 0.18 24.48
N ALA A 149 17.62 -0.55 23.57
CA ALA A 149 19.06 -0.62 23.51
C ALA A 149 19.69 0.77 23.23
N LYS A 150 20.92 0.99 23.66
CA LYS A 150 21.65 2.25 23.49
C LYS A 150 21.66 2.72 22.02
N GLU A 151 21.87 1.80 21.09
CA GLU A 151 21.87 2.09 19.65
C GLU A 151 20.51 2.56 19.12
N GLN A 152 19.42 2.05 19.69
CA GLN A 152 18.05 2.46 19.32
C GLN A 152 17.77 3.88 19.84
N ARG A 153 18.14 4.19 21.09
CA ARG A 153 18.04 5.55 21.65
C ARG A 153 18.84 6.55 20.83
N THR A 154 20.09 6.22 20.50
CA THR A 154 20.93 7.05 19.64
C THR A 154 20.30 7.30 18.27
N ARG A 155 19.58 6.31 17.71
CA ARG A 155 18.87 6.48 16.43
C ARG A 155 17.62 7.34 16.55
N LEU A 156 16.91 7.30 17.67
CA LEU A 156 15.76 8.17 17.93
C LEU A 156 16.17 9.64 17.96
N ASP A 157 17.33 9.94 18.55
CA ASP A 157 17.89 11.29 18.66
C ASP A 157 18.59 11.77 17.38
N MET A 158 18.87 10.85 16.44
CA MET A 158 19.56 11.17 15.20
C MET A 158 18.76 12.17 14.37
N ASP A 159 19.46 13.00 13.60
CA ASP A 159 18.81 13.82 12.57
C ASP A 159 18.11 12.95 11.51
N VAL A 160 16.87 13.30 11.19
CA VAL A 160 16.00 12.50 10.32
C VAL A 160 16.53 12.42 8.89
N ALA A 161 17.24 13.44 8.35
CA ALA A 161 17.81 13.39 7.01
C ALA A 161 18.92 12.34 6.91
N LYS A 162 19.75 12.23 7.95
CA LYS A 162 20.78 11.19 8.05
C LYS A 162 20.17 9.79 8.13
N TYR A 163 19.06 9.66 8.86
CA TYR A 163 18.32 8.40 8.95
C TYR A 163 17.66 8.04 7.62
N ALA A 164 17.01 9.00 6.97
CA ALA A 164 16.33 8.85 5.69
C ALA A 164 17.28 8.32 4.62
N ARG A 165 18.47 8.91 4.48
CA ARG A 165 19.52 8.46 3.55
C ARG A 165 19.80 6.97 3.71
N LYS A 166 20.15 6.53 4.93
CA LYS A 166 20.45 5.11 5.22
C LYS A 166 19.24 4.20 4.95
N ARG A 167 18.04 4.70 5.21
CA ARG A 167 16.81 3.93 5.00
C ARG A 167 16.49 3.77 3.53
N LEU A 168 16.62 4.82 2.74
CA LEU A 168 16.39 4.82 1.30
C LEU A 168 17.40 3.91 0.60
N ASP A 169 18.72 4.07 0.85
CA ASP A 169 19.76 3.19 0.31
C ASP A 169 19.48 1.71 0.56
N ARG A 170 19.11 1.38 1.81
CA ARG A 170 18.81 -0.01 2.16
C ARG A 170 17.56 -0.54 1.46
N SER A 171 16.55 0.31 1.27
CA SER A 171 15.29 -0.10 0.65
C SER A 171 15.45 -0.25 -0.85
N GLU A 172 16.17 0.65 -1.49
CA GLU A 172 16.50 0.59 -2.91
C GLU A 172 17.32 -0.64 -3.26
N ARG A 173 18.38 -0.92 -2.49
CA ARG A 173 19.17 -2.15 -2.69
C ARG A 173 18.30 -3.38 -2.72
N LYS A 174 17.27 -3.48 -1.86
CA LYS A 174 16.34 -4.61 -1.87
C LYS A 174 15.44 -4.65 -3.10
N VAL A 175 15.11 -3.49 -3.68
CA VAL A 175 14.40 -3.44 -4.96
C VAL A 175 15.31 -3.93 -6.07
N LEU A 176 16.55 -3.43 -6.13
CA LEU A 176 17.53 -3.86 -7.13
C LEU A 176 17.82 -5.36 -7.04
N GLU A 177 18.08 -5.89 -5.83
CA GLU A 177 18.27 -7.33 -5.59
C GLU A 177 17.06 -8.18 -6.03
N ALA A 178 15.84 -7.65 -5.86
CA ALA A 178 14.62 -8.37 -6.24
C ALA A 178 14.29 -8.28 -7.74
N GLY A 179 14.81 -7.27 -8.44
CA GLY A 179 14.54 -7.03 -9.86
C GLY A 179 15.67 -7.46 -10.79
N THR A 180 16.88 -7.68 -10.27
CA THR A 180 18.00 -8.25 -11.07
C THR A 180 17.69 -9.70 -11.39
N ASP A 181 17.90 -10.11 -12.67
CA ASP A 181 17.63 -11.44 -13.18
C ASP A 181 16.19 -11.95 -12.93
N LEU A 182 15.23 -11.02 -12.94
CA LEU A 182 13.83 -11.31 -12.68
C LEU A 182 13.24 -12.21 -13.78
N ASN A 183 12.73 -13.38 -13.40
CA ASN A 183 11.90 -14.18 -14.28
C ASN A 183 10.45 -13.62 -14.29
N LYS A 184 10.08 -12.97 -15.39
CA LYS A 184 8.74 -12.37 -15.57
C LYS A 184 7.59 -13.38 -15.58
N ASN A 185 7.89 -14.68 -15.75
CA ASN A 185 6.90 -15.76 -15.67
C ASN A 185 6.77 -16.34 -14.26
N ASP A 186 7.57 -15.90 -13.30
CA ASP A 186 7.48 -16.31 -11.90
C ASP A 186 6.68 -15.27 -11.08
N ALA A 187 5.41 -15.56 -10.85
CA ALA A 187 4.51 -14.72 -10.08
C ALA A 187 5.04 -14.41 -8.64
N ARG A 188 5.81 -15.33 -8.05
CA ARG A 188 6.38 -15.13 -6.70
C ARG A 188 7.51 -14.10 -6.73
N GLN A 189 8.33 -14.10 -7.80
CA GLN A 189 9.39 -13.10 -7.96
C GLN A 189 8.79 -11.71 -8.21
N LEU A 190 7.82 -11.59 -9.10
CA LEU A 190 7.09 -10.36 -9.38
C LEU A 190 6.42 -9.81 -8.10
N HIS A 191 5.78 -10.67 -7.34
CA HIS A 191 5.17 -10.27 -6.07
C HIS A 191 6.21 -9.78 -5.04
N ARG A 192 7.38 -10.44 -4.95
CA ARG A 192 8.49 -9.97 -4.09
C ARG A 192 8.96 -8.58 -4.51
N LEU A 193 9.22 -8.37 -5.79
CA LEU A 193 9.64 -7.07 -6.33
C LEU A 193 8.59 -5.99 -5.99
N ARG A 194 7.31 -6.26 -6.25
CA ARG A 194 6.20 -5.37 -5.91
C ARG A 194 6.19 -4.96 -4.43
N ILE A 195 6.41 -5.92 -3.52
CA ILE A 195 6.49 -5.64 -2.08
C ILE A 195 7.68 -4.71 -1.77
N GLN A 196 8.86 -4.93 -2.37
CA GLN A 196 10.02 -4.08 -2.12
C GLN A 196 9.81 -2.68 -2.71
N CYS A 197 9.26 -2.56 -3.92
CA CYS A 197 8.88 -1.27 -4.51
C CYS A 197 7.90 -0.49 -3.61
N LYS A 198 6.86 -1.14 -3.07
CA LYS A 198 5.94 -0.50 -2.13
C LYS A 198 6.65 0.02 -0.87
N LYS A 199 7.56 -0.78 -0.29
CA LYS A 199 8.32 -0.38 0.90
C LYS A 199 9.24 0.80 0.63
N LEU A 200 9.88 0.82 -0.54
CA LEU A 200 10.73 1.93 -0.95
C LEU A 200 9.91 3.19 -1.21
N ARG A 201 8.78 3.08 -1.91
CA ARG A 201 7.90 4.21 -2.18
C ARG A 201 7.40 4.87 -0.89
N TYR A 202 6.87 4.09 0.05
CA TYR A 202 6.44 4.65 1.34
C TYR A 202 7.59 5.34 2.07
N ALA A 203 8.79 4.73 2.08
CA ALA A 203 9.94 5.37 2.70
C ALA A 203 10.31 6.70 1.99
N ALA A 204 10.29 6.74 0.66
CA ALA A 204 10.54 7.95 -0.10
C ALA A 204 9.47 9.03 0.16
N GLU A 205 8.19 8.65 0.18
CA GLU A 205 7.09 9.56 0.51
C GLU A 205 7.20 10.16 1.92
N PHE A 206 7.61 9.37 2.93
CA PHE A 206 7.81 9.87 4.30
C PHE A 206 8.93 10.90 4.40
N PHE A 207 9.92 10.82 3.54
CA PHE A 207 11.08 11.71 3.57
C PHE A 207 11.10 12.77 2.47
N SER A 208 10.03 12.86 1.65
CA SER A 208 9.99 13.79 0.51
C SER A 208 10.06 15.27 0.93
N THR A 209 9.47 15.61 2.07
CA THR A 209 9.49 16.99 2.60
C THR A 209 10.88 17.45 3.05
N ILE A 210 11.77 16.52 3.38
CA ILE A 210 13.13 16.80 3.88
C ILE A 210 14.23 16.45 2.89
N THR A 211 13.88 15.84 1.76
CA THR A 211 14.84 15.46 0.71
C THR A 211 14.33 15.96 -0.64
N PRO A 212 14.76 17.17 -1.07
CA PRO A 212 14.35 17.72 -2.35
C PRO A 212 14.66 16.80 -3.54
N GLY A 213 13.76 16.73 -4.51
CA GLY A 213 13.92 15.92 -5.73
C GLY A 213 13.45 14.48 -5.62
N LEU A 214 12.96 14.03 -4.45
CA LEU A 214 12.35 12.69 -4.30
C LEU A 214 11.08 12.52 -5.14
N ASP A 215 10.37 13.59 -5.48
CA ASP A 215 9.13 13.51 -6.29
C ASP A 215 9.36 12.85 -7.64
N VAL A 216 10.46 13.20 -8.32
CA VAL A 216 10.83 12.58 -9.61
C VAL A 216 11.15 11.10 -9.42
N TYR A 217 11.87 10.76 -8.37
CA TYR A 217 12.20 9.36 -8.03
C TYR A 217 10.94 8.56 -7.70
N ILE A 218 10.03 9.12 -6.88
CA ILE A 218 8.74 8.51 -6.53
C ILE A 218 7.90 8.27 -7.78
N THR A 219 7.86 9.22 -8.72
CA THR A 219 7.10 9.08 -9.98
C THR A 219 7.59 7.90 -10.81
N ARG A 220 8.91 7.72 -10.96
CA ARG A 220 9.48 6.57 -11.68
C ARG A 220 9.18 5.25 -10.99
N LEU A 221 9.34 5.22 -9.67
CA LEU A 221 9.03 4.05 -8.85
C LEU A 221 7.53 3.71 -8.91
N LYS A 222 6.66 4.72 -8.98
CA LYS A 222 5.21 4.53 -9.15
C LYS A 222 4.89 3.85 -10.48
N GLY A 223 5.49 4.30 -11.60
CA GLY A 223 5.29 3.66 -12.91
C GLY A 223 5.61 2.15 -12.88
N LEU A 224 6.75 1.77 -12.27
CA LEU A 224 7.10 0.36 -12.08
C LEU A 224 6.09 -0.38 -11.18
N GLN A 225 5.58 0.29 -10.14
CA GLN A 225 4.58 -0.31 -9.23
C GLN A 225 3.21 -0.50 -9.86
N ASP A 226 2.76 0.44 -10.68
CA ASP A 226 1.47 0.38 -11.36
C ASP A 226 1.46 -0.82 -12.32
N LEU A 227 2.56 -1.02 -13.06
CA LEU A 227 2.74 -2.18 -13.91
C LEU A 227 2.70 -3.50 -13.10
N LEU A 228 3.45 -3.60 -12.01
CA LEU A 228 3.44 -4.76 -11.13
C LEU A 228 2.09 -4.92 -10.39
N GLY A 229 1.30 -3.86 -10.30
CA GLY A 229 -0.04 -3.83 -9.72
C GLY A 229 -1.02 -4.68 -10.50
N VAL A 230 -1.03 -4.54 -11.82
CA VAL A 230 -1.98 -5.22 -12.73
C VAL A 230 -1.93 -6.74 -12.58
N LEU A 231 -0.75 -7.31 -12.40
CA LEU A 231 -0.60 -8.76 -12.16
C LEU A 231 -1.23 -9.22 -10.85
N ASN A 232 -1.08 -8.43 -9.80
CA ASN A 232 -1.73 -8.70 -8.52
C ASN A 232 -3.26 -8.58 -8.64
N ASP A 233 -3.74 -7.66 -9.45
CA ASP A 233 -5.17 -7.39 -9.61
C ASP A 233 -5.87 -8.55 -10.33
N VAL A 234 -5.18 -9.26 -11.25
CA VAL A 234 -5.69 -10.52 -11.82
C VAL A 234 -5.89 -11.58 -10.74
N SER A 235 -4.90 -11.75 -9.85
CA SER A 235 -4.99 -12.73 -8.75
C SER A 235 -6.11 -12.36 -7.75
N VAL A 236 -6.24 -11.08 -7.41
CA VAL A 236 -7.30 -10.58 -6.53
C VAL A 236 -8.67 -10.78 -7.20
N THR A 237 -8.80 -10.45 -8.48
CA THR A 237 -10.04 -10.66 -9.26
C THR A 237 -10.43 -12.14 -9.29
N SER A 238 -9.48 -13.05 -9.52
CA SER A 238 -9.77 -14.48 -9.55
C SER A 238 -10.27 -15.00 -8.21
N GLY A 239 -9.59 -14.65 -7.11
CA GLY A 239 -10.03 -15.04 -5.77
C GLY A 239 -11.39 -14.44 -5.39
N LEU A 240 -11.65 -13.18 -5.80
CA LEU A 240 -12.94 -12.54 -5.59
C LEU A 240 -14.07 -13.26 -6.35
N LEU A 241 -13.81 -13.64 -7.61
CA LEU A 241 -14.77 -14.39 -8.42
C LEU A 241 -15.03 -15.79 -7.87
N GLU A 242 -14.01 -16.49 -7.36
CA GLU A 242 -14.20 -17.78 -6.68
C GLU A 242 -15.20 -17.65 -5.52
N ASP A 243 -15.07 -16.60 -4.70
CA ASP A 243 -15.98 -16.32 -3.59
C ASP A 243 -17.40 -15.95 -4.09
N LEU A 244 -17.51 -15.10 -5.10
CA LEU A 244 -18.78 -14.66 -5.67
C LEU A 244 -19.53 -15.82 -6.35
N LEU A 245 -18.81 -16.73 -6.97
CA LEU A 245 -19.36 -17.88 -7.68
C LEU A 245 -19.66 -19.07 -6.77
N ALA A 246 -19.32 -19.00 -5.48
CA ALA A 246 -19.61 -20.06 -4.55
C ALA A 246 -21.11 -20.36 -4.49
N GLY A 247 -21.52 -21.55 -4.96
CA GLY A 247 -22.93 -21.97 -5.07
C GLY A 247 -23.70 -21.42 -6.29
N GLN A 248 -23.03 -20.67 -7.18
CA GLN A 248 -23.64 -20.21 -8.45
C GLN A 248 -23.68 -21.33 -9.49
N SER A 249 -24.86 -21.48 -10.15
CA SER A 249 -25.06 -22.44 -11.24
C SER A 249 -25.51 -21.80 -12.55
N ASP A 250 -25.70 -20.48 -12.58
CA ASP A 250 -26.12 -19.76 -13.80
C ASP A 250 -24.96 -19.80 -14.83
N PRO A 251 -25.17 -20.45 -16.00
CA PRO A 251 -24.13 -20.65 -16.99
C PRO A 251 -23.62 -19.34 -17.62
N ASP A 252 -24.48 -18.30 -17.68
CA ASP A 252 -24.09 -17.00 -18.22
C ASP A 252 -23.13 -16.27 -17.28
N VAL A 253 -23.41 -16.31 -15.97
CA VAL A 253 -22.52 -15.72 -14.94
C VAL A 253 -21.17 -16.42 -14.95
N ILE A 254 -21.14 -17.76 -15.00
CA ILE A 254 -19.91 -18.56 -15.04
C ILE A 254 -19.10 -18.24 -16.30
N ARG A 255 -19.79 -18.19 -17.48
CA ARG A 255 -19.14 -17.88 -18.76
C ARG A 255 -18.55 -16.47 -18.77
N TYR A 256 -19.31 -15.48 -18.31
CA TYR A 256 -18.82 -14.09 -18.23
C TYR A 256 -17.62 -13.96 -17.29
N SER A 257 -17.68 -14.60 -16.14
CA SER A 257 -16.57 -14.60 -15.16
C SER A 257 -15.29 -15.20 -15.73
N GLY A 258 -15.39 -16.32 -16.45
CA GLY A 258 -14.25 -16.92 -17.15
C GLY A 258 -13.68 -16.00 -18.24
N GLY A 259 -14.54 -15.37 -19.03
CA GLY A 259 -14.16 -14.38 -20.03
C GLY A 259 -13.44 -13.18 -19.41
N LEU A 260 -13.93 -12.68 -18.27
CA LEU A 260 -13.34 -11.56 -17.55
C LEU A 260 -11.93 -11.89 -17.03
N VAL A 261 -11.73 -13.08 -16.44
CA VAL A 261 -10.40 -13.53 -16.00
C VAL A 261 -9.45 -13.65 -17.20
N GLY A 262 -9.90 -14.25 -18.30
CA GLY A 262 -9.12 -14.38 -19.53
C GLY A 262 -8.70 -13.02 -20.10
N TRP A 263 -9.63 -12.08 -20.16
CA TRP A 263 -9.38 -10.71 -20.61
C TRP A 263 -8.32 -10.00 -19.73
N ARG A 264 -8.48 -10.05 -18.41
CA ARG A 264 -7.54 -9.44 -17.47
C ARG A 264 -6.16 -10.09 -17.54
N THR A 265 -6.11 -11.40 -17.67
CA THR A 265 -4.86 -12.15 -17.82
C THR A 265 -4.11 -11.71 -19.08
N ARG A 266 -4.80 -11.62 -20.22
CA ARG A 266 -4.20 -11.12 -21.47
C ARG A 266 -3.66 -9.68 -21.27
N GLN A 267 -4.47 -8.79 -20.72
CA GLN A 267 -4.06 -7.40 -20.47
C GLN A 267 -2.80 -7.33 -19.59
N SER A 268 -2.68 -8.22 -18.61
CA SER A 268 -1.49 -8.26 -17.74
C SER A 268 -0.23 -8.69 -18.47
N TYR A 269 -0.31 -9.62 -19.41
CA TYR A 269 0.83 -10.01 -20.25
C TYR A 269 1.26 -8.87 -21.19
N GLU A 270 0.30 -8.20 -21.85
CA GLU A 270 0.60 -7.04 -22.72
C GLU A 270 1.32 -5.92 -21.96
N LEU A 271 0.94 -5.68 -20.71
CA LEU A 271 1.60 -4.67 -19.87
C LEU A 271 2.99 -5.10 -19.41
N LEU A 272 3.23 -6.41 -19.20
CA LEU A 272 4.55 -6.92 -18.83
C LEU A 272 5.61 -6.75 -19.94
N ASP A 273 5.19 -6.62 -21.19
CA ASP A 273 6.11 -6.30 -22.29
C ASP A 273 6.83 -4.96 -22.06
N GLY A 274 6.16 -3.98 -21.41
CA GLY A 274 6.75 -2.70 -21.02
C GLY A 274 7.60 -2.73 -19.74
N PHE A 275 7.77 -3.89 -19.10
CA PHE A 275 8.48 -3.98 -17.82
C PHE A 275 9.92 -3.45 -17.89
N GLU A 276 10.65 -3.81 -18.94
CA GLU A 276 12.07 -3.46 -19.07
C GLU A 276 12.26 -1.93 -19.12
N ASP A 277 11.41 -1.22 -19.86
CA ASP A 277 11.48 0.25 -19.95
C ASP A 277 11.26 0.91 -18.59
N HIS A 278 10.27 0.46 -17.83
CA HIS A 278 10.00 0.94 -16.48
C HIS A 278 11.11 0.59 -15.50
N TRP A 279 11.69 -0.62 -15.64
CA TRP A 279 12.80 -1.06 -14.82
C TRP A 279 14.04 -0.21 -15.07
N GLN A 280 14.42 -0.01 -16.33
CA GLN A 280 15.58 0.82 -16.69
C GLN A 280 15.38 2.28 -16.29
N ALA A 281 14.17 2.83 -16.47
CA ALA A 281 13.85 4.18 -16.01
C ALA A 281 14.01 4.33 -14.49
N PHE A 282 13.68 3.29 -13.73
CA PHE A 282 13.91 3.25 -12.28
C PHE A 282 15.40 3.12 -11.92
N VAL A 283 16.12 2.16 -12.52
CA VAL A 283 17.54 1.92 -12.24
C VAL A 283 18.42 3.12 -12.56
N GLN A 284 18.07 3.86 -13.63
CA GLN A 284 18.78 5.08 -14.04
C GLN A 284 18.31 6.33 -13.30
N ALA A 285 17.39 6.22 -12.36
CA ALA A 285 16.90 7.37 -11.61
C ALA A 285 18.02 7.99 -10.76
N LYS A 286 18.12 9.31 -10.75
CA LYS A 286 19.03 10.00 -9.84
C LYS A 286 18.62 9.73 -8.39
N HIS A 287 19.60 9.63 -7.52
CA HIS A 287 19.43 9.43 -6.08
C HIS A 287 19.52 10.78 -5.34
N PRO A 288 18.41 11.49 -5.13
CA PRO A 288 18.45 12.84 -4.56
C PRO A 288 19.07 12.89 -3.16
N TRP A 289 18.97 11.81 -2.41
CA TRP A 289 19.52 11.72 -1.06
C TRP A 289 21.04 11.52 -0.99
N TRP A 290 21.73 11.37 -2.14
CA TRP A 290 23.20 11.30 -2.20
C TRP A 290 23.84 12.67 -2.38
N HIS A 291 23.10 13.69 -2.80
CA HIS A 291 23.62 14.98 -3.20
C HIS A 291 23.63 16.05 -2.09
N GLU A 292 24.20 15.71 -0.91
CA GLU A 292 24.64 16.76 0.01
C GLU A 292 25.98 16.39 0.63
N HIS A 293 27.04 16.70 -0.11
CA HIS A 293 28.30 17.30 0.34
C HIS A 293 29.15 17.55 -0.90
N GLY A 294 29.18 18.84 -1.30
CA GLY A 294 30.21 19.31 -2.23
C GLY A 294 31.59 18.97 -1.70
N HIS A 295 32.16 17.89 -2.20
CA HIS A 295 33.61 17.78 -2.21
C HIS A 295 34.06 18.72 -3.33
N GLY A 296 34.48 19.93 -2.93
CA GLY A 296 35.38 20.71 -3.74
C GLY A 296 36.49 19.78 -4.20
N ARG A 297 36.50 19.44 -5.48
CA ARG A 297 37.70 18.95 -6.12
C ARG A 297 38.73 20.10 -6.02
N HIS A 298 39.64 19.99 -5.12
CA HIS A 298 40.92 20.66 -5.29
C HIS A 298 41.50 20.11 -6.60
N GLN A 299 41.43 20.95 -7.63
CA GLN A 299 42.37 20.86 -8.74
C GLN A 299 43.70 21.41 -8.20
N ASP A 300 44.67 20.56 -8.12
CA ASP A 300 46.08 20.86 -8.28
C ASP A 300 46.67 19.87 -9.29
#